data_5ec81819967338efed93c6bddca4320d
#
_entry.id   5ec81819967338efed93c6bddca4320d
#
_cell.length_a   1.000
_cell.length_b   1.000
_cell.length_c   1.000
_cell.angle_alpha   90.00
_cell.angle_beta   90.00
_cell.angle_gamma   90.00
#
_symmetry.space_group_name_H-M   'P 1'
#
loop_
_entity.id
_entity.type
_entity.pdbx_description
1 polymer ?
#
loop_
_entity_poly.entity_id
_entity_poly.type
_entity_poly.pdbx_seq_one_letter_code
_entity_poly.pdbx_strand_id
1 'polypeptide(L)'
;FVDKQYGSNIRVATLLGSTPEHYIVKLALNKIGISVVPINPDYVPDETSYLLEDSGATMAICSEVFLSQLKTAIELKSLPVPIVTYEEIDTLPRSQIVSRGVSIDGSTEASLLYTSGTTGRPKGCMLSHEYELMCGDVYANIGAPISLSFGQDKILNPLPSYHINAGIVTFFAAMLTGNSLIQPERFSISNWWEDINETEATIFHYLGVIIAVLLSDQSATKASLGKLRVG
;
A
#
# COMPACT_ATOMS: atom_id res chain seq x y z
N PHE A 1 -7.47 17.73 -2.64
CA PHE A 1 -8.60 17.05 -3.29
C PHE A 1 -9.93 17.76 -3.01
N VAL A 2 -10.32 17.95 -1.75
CA VAL A 2 -11.62 18.56 -1.38
C VAL A 2 -11.80 19.94 -2.00
N ASP A 3 -10.83 20.83 -1.89
CA ASP A 3 -10.87 22.19 -2.46
C ASP A 3 -10.96 22.19 -3.99
N LYS A 4 -10.59 21.09 -4.63
CA LYS A 4 -10.68 20.86 -6.08
C LYS A 4 -11.93 20.06 -6.48
N GLN A 5 -12.85 19.80 -5.56
CA GLN A 5 -14.14 19.13 -5.75
C GLN A 5 -14.05 17.64 -6.18
N TYR A 6 -12.92 16.97 -5.88
CA TYR A 6 -12.86 15.51 -5.98
C TYR A 6 -13.68 14.86 -4.87
N GLY A 7 -14.36 13.77 -5.15
CA GLY A 7 -15.24 13.11 -4.20
C GLY A 7 -15.52 11.65 -4.50
N SER A 8 -16.48 11.09 -3.80
CA SER A 8 -16.82 9.67 -3.79
C SER A 8 -17.21 9.07 -5.15
N ASN A 9 -17.19 7.75 -5.21
CA ASN A 9 -17.56 6.91 -6.37
C ASN A 9 -16.62 7.02 -7.58
N ILE A 10 -15.38 7.41 -7.37
CA ILE A 10 -14.33 7.32 -8.39
C ILE A 10 -13.18 6.46 -7.85
N ARG A 11 -12.39 5.92 -8.77
CA ARG A 11 -11.15 5.21 -8.47
C ARG A 11 -9.97 6.02 -8.96
N VAL A 12 -8.93 6.07 -8.11
CA VAL A 12 -7.66 6.71 -8.43
C VAL A 12 -6.56 5.64 -8.37
N ALA A 13 -5.85 5.46 -9.46
CA ALA A 13 -4.70 4.57 -9.49
C ALA A 13 -3.49 5.24 -8.82
N THR A 14 -2.69 4.47 -8.09
CA THR A 14 -1.50 4.99 -7.40
C THR A 14 -0.27 4.15 -7.72
N LEU A 15 0.79 4.80 -8.19
CA LEU A 15 2.09 4.19 -8.47
C LEU A 15 3.16 4.93 -7.67
N LEU A 16 3.24 4.61 -6.37
CA LEU A 16 4.06 5.32 -5.39
C LEU A 16 5.15 4.45 -4.75
N GLY A 17 5.14 3.13 -5.05
CA GLY A 17 6.06 2.19 -4.42
C GLY A 17 5.76 1.98 -2.93
N SER A 18 6.73 1.42 -2.21
CA SER A 18 6.64 1.17 -0.76
C SER A 18 7.20 2.37 0.02
N THR A 19 6.48 3.48 -0.02
CA THR A 19 6.88 4.75 0.60
C THR A 19 5.77 5.31 1.50
N PRO A 20 6.08 6.24 2.42
CA PRO A 20 5.06 6.89 3.26
C PRO A 20 3.96 7.58 2.44
N GLU A 21 4.30 8.13 1.27
CA GLU A 21 3.38 8.81 0.36
C GLU A 21 2.24 7.89 -0.08
N HIS A 22 2.51 6.58 -0.25
CA HIS A 22 1.48 5.59 -0.56
C HIS A 22 0.34 5.62 0.46
N TYR A 23 0.68 5.59 1.74
CA TYR A 23 -0.29 5.59 2.83
C TYR A 23 -0.98 6.94 3.02
N ILE A 24 -0.23 8.03 2.87
CA ILE A 24 -0.76 9.40 2.96
C ILE A 24 -1.81 9.62 1.87
N VAL A 25 -1.50 9.28 0.63
CA VAL A 25 -2.42 9.42 -0.51
C VAL A 25 -3.63 8.51 -0.33
N LYS A 26 -3.42 7.25 0.08
CA LYS A 26 -4.52 6.32 0.37
C LYS A 26 -5.50 6.90 1.37
N LEU A 27 -5.03 7.33 2.54
CA LEU A 27 -5.90 7.88 3.58
C LEU A 27 -6.60 9.17 3.14
N ALA A 28 -5.89 10.05 2.41
CA ALA A 28 -6.45 11.29 1.90
C ALA A 28 -7.60 11.04 0.91
N LEU A 29 -7.44 10.08 -0.01
CA LEU A 29 -8.45 9.68 -0.98
C LEU A 29 -9.63 8.98 -0.29
N ASN A 30 -9.35 8.03 0.58
CA ASN A 30 -10.37 7.29 1.33
C ASN A 30 -11.23 8.20 2.20
N LYS A 31 -10.65 9.24 2.81
CA LYS A 31 -11.38 10.23 3.62
C LYS A 31 -12.50 10.94 2.85
N ILE A 32 -12.41 11.01 1.54
CA ILE A 32 -13.41 11.65 0.66
C ILE A 32 -14.17 10.64 -0.19
N GLY A 33 -14.08 9.35 0.14
CA GLY A 33 -14.81 8.26 -0.52
C GLY A 33 -14.30 7.88 -1.90
N ILE A 34 -13.02 8.15 -2.16
CA ILE A 34 -12.33 7.71 -3.38
C ILE A 34 -11.63 6.39 -3.10
N SER A 35 -11.88 5.40 -3.95
CA SER A 35 -11.21 4.10 -3.91
C SER A 35 -9.81 4.18 -4.53
N VAL A 36 -8.84 3.53 -3.91
CA VAL A 36 -7.45 3.50 -4.36
C VAL A 36 -7.16 2.21 -5.11
N VAL A 37 -6.50 2.33 -6.27
CA VAL A 37 -6.04 1.20 -7.08
C VAL A 37 -4.51 1.18 -7.08
N PRO A 38 -3.88 0.48 -6.13
CA PRO A 38 -2.41 0.44 -6.07
C PRO A 38 -1.84 -0.38 -7.23
N ILE A 39 -0.82 0.19 -7.88
CA ILE A 39 -0.11 -0.44 -9.00
C ILE A 39 1.23 -0.98 -8.49
N ASN A 40 1.55 -2.21 -8.88
CA ASN A 40 2.90 -2.76 -8.67
C ASN A 40 3.90 -2.06 -9.59
N PRO A 41 4.97 -1.42 -9.06
CA PRO A 41 5.99 -0.78 -9.88
C PRO A 41 6.76 -1.71 -10.82
N ASP A 42 6.76 -3.02 -10.54
CA ASP A 42 7.43 -4.01 -11.37
C ASP A 42 6.59 -4.49 -12.58
N TYR A 43 5.34 -3.99 -12.71
CA TYR A 43 4.50 -4.31 -13.87
C TYR A 43 5.06 -3.71 -15.15
N VAL A 44 5.01 -4.49 -16.22
CA VAL A 44 5.30 -3.97 -17.56
C VAL A 44 4.17 -3.05 -18.05
N PRO A 45 4.41 -2.19 -19.06
CA PRO A 45 3.41 -1.23 -19.53
C PRO A 45 2.06 -1.84 -19.92
N ASP A 46 2.03 -3.04 -20.52
CA ASP A 46 0.77 -3.72 -20.88
C ASP A 46 -0.05 -4.14 -19.65
N GLU A 47 0.59 -4.63 -18.61
CA GLU A 47 -0.07 -4.99 -17.36
C GLU A 47 -0.63 -3.75 -16.65
N THR A 48 0.16 -2.68 -16.59
CA THR A 48 -0.29 -1.39 -16.03
C THR A 48 -1.45 -0.81 -16.83
N SER A 49 -1.36 -0.84 -18.15
CA SER A 49 -2.41 -0.37 -19.06
C SER A 49 -3.71 -1.17 -18.88
N TYR A 50 -3.61 -2.49 -18.78
CA TYR A 50 -4.75 -3.36 -18.49
C TYR A 50 -5.41 -3.00 -17.16
N LEU A 51 -4.62 -2.83 -16.10
CA LEU A 51 -5.13 -2.50 -14.77
C LEU A 51 -5.84 -1.14 -14.75
N LEU A 52 -5.28 -0.13 -15.41
CA LEU A 52 -5.92 1.19 -15.52
C LEU A 52 -7.27 1.13 -16.25
N GLU A 53 -7.34 0.36 -17.34
CA GLU A 53 -8.57 0.17 -18.12
C GLU A 53 -9.63 -0.63 -17.32
N ASP A 54 -9.26 -1.79 -16.79
CA ASP A 54 -10.16 -2.71 -16.09
C ASP A 54 -10.69 -2.11 -14.78
N SER A 55 -9.86 -1.35 -14.06
CA SER A 55 -10.27 -0.69 -12.82
C SER A 55 -11.22 0.47 -13.03
N GLY A 56 -11.27 1.04 -14.23
CA GLY A 56 -11.99 2.28 -14.50
C GLY A 56 -11.43 3.48 -13.74
N ALA A 57 -10.13 3.48 -13.45
CA ALA A 57 -9.47 4.60 -12.79
C ALA A 57 -9.62 5.89 -13.60
N THR A 58 -10.06 6.96 -12.95
CA THR A 58 -10.32 8.25 -13.59
C THR A 58 -9.13 9.22 -13.50
N MET A 59 -8.13 8.86 -12.74
CA MET A 59 -6.87 9.59 -12.55
C MET A 59 -5.79 8.61 -12.08
N ALA A 60 -4.54 8.94 -12.31
CA ALA A 60 -3.40 8.25 -11.74
C ALA A 60 -2.48 9.22 -10.98
N ILE A 61 -2.04 8.83 -9.79
CA ILE A 61 -1.05 9.55 -8.98
C ILE A 61 0.22 8.70 -8.93
N CYS A 62 1.36 9.28 -9.22
CA CYS A 62 2.64 8.58 -9.14
C CYS A 62 3.73 9.46 -8.53
N SER A 63 4.81 8.83 -8.05
CA SER A 63 6.07 9.55 -7.80
C SER A 63 6.73 9.90 -9.13
N GLU A 64 7.54 10.96 -9.15
CA GLU A 64 8.26 11.42 -10.35
C GLU A 64 9.07 10.29 -11.00
N VAL A 65 9.67 9.42 -10.21
CA VAL A 65 10.49 8.28 -10.68
C VAL A 65 9.69 7.29 -11.57
N PHE A 66 8.38 7.19 -11.38
CA PHE A 66 7.50 6.29 -12.15
C PHE A 66 6.72 7.00 -13.26
N LEU A 67 6.89 8.31 -13.44
CA LEU A 67 6.11 9.10 -14.39
C LEU A 67 6.27 8.59 -15.83
N SER A 68 7.49 8.27 -16.25
CA SER A 68 7.76 7.75 -17.60
C SER A 68 7.09 6.40 -17.85
N GLN A 69 7.16 5.48 -16.86
CA GLN A 69 6.54 4.17 -16.94
C GLN A 69 5.02 4.30 -17.09
N LEU A 70 4.39 5.16 -16.30
CA LEU A 70 2.95 5.35 -16.30
C LEU A 70 2.46 6.02 -17.59
N LYS A 71 3.21 7.01 -18.11
CA LYS A 71 2.93 7.61 -19.44
C LYS A 71 2.94 6.57 -20.54
N THR A 72 3.97 5.74 -20.59
CA THR A 72 4.06 4.66 -21.59
C THR A 72 2.85 3.71 -21.52
N ALA A 73 2.42 3.34 -20.33
CA ALA A 73 1.26 2.46 -20.15
C ALA A 73 -0.05 3.10 -20.63
N ILE A 74 -0.24 4.39 -20.37
CA ILE A 74 -1.44 5.14 -20.79
C ILE A 74 -1.46 5.32 -22.31
N GLU A 75 -0.32 5.68 -22.89
CA GLU A 75 -0.18 5.87 -24.34
C GLU A 75 -0.43 4.59 -25.13
N LEU A 76 -0.03 3.45 -24.62
CA LEU A 76 -0.18 2.12 -25.24
C LEU A 76 -1.62 1.83 -25.69
N LYS A 77 -2.60 2.29 -24.92
CA LYS A 77 -4.03 2.11 -25.22
C LYS A 77 -4.78 3.45 -25.38
N SER A 78 -4.07 4.57 -25.42
CA SER A 78 -4.67 5.91 -25.48
C SER A 78 -5.74 6.13 -24.38
N LEU A 79 -5.43 5.73 -23.15
CA LEU A 79 -6.38 5.83 -22.04
C LEU A 79 -6.60 7.28 -21.63
N PRO A 80 -7.85 7.70 -21.35
CA PRO A 80 -8.16 9.07 -20.94
C PRO A 80 -7.92 9.26 -19.42
N VAL A 81 -6.75 8.84 -18.92
CA VAL A 81 -6.38 8.89 -17.50
C VAL A 81 -5.33 9.96 -17.30
N PRO A 82 -5.68 11.12 -16.74
CA PRO A 82 -4.70 12.15 -16.41
C PRO A 82 -3.75 11.67 -15.32
N ILE A 83 -2.49 12.07 -15.44
CA ILE A 83 -1.45 11.78 -14.45
C ILE A 83 -1.16 13.04 -13.64
N VAL A 84 -0.97 12.85 -12.34
CA VAL A 84 -0.46 13.87 -11.41
C VAL A 84 0.70 13.24 -10.63
N THR A 85 1.81 13.93 -10.52
CA THR A 85 2.87 13.50 -9.63
C THR A 85 2.54 13.86 -8.19
N TYR A 86 3.03 13.07 -7.24
CA TYR A 86 2.84 13.36 -5.82
C TYR A 86 3.39 14.74 -5.45
N GLU A 87 4.50 15.10 -6.04
CA GLU A 87 5.21 16.37 -5.86
C GLU A 87 4.38 17.58 -6.34
N GLU A 88 3.47 17.35 -7.30
CA GLU A 88 2.60 18.37 -7.88
C GLU A 88 1.14 18.27 -7.38
N ILE A 89 0.88 17.47 -6.35
CA ILE A 89 -0.49 17.18 -5.89
C ILE A 89 -1.29 18.44 -5.51
N ASP A 90 -0.61 19.47 -5.06
CA ASP A 90 -1.23 20.77 -4.73
C ASP A 90 -1.68 21.55 -5.97
N THR A 91 -1.17 21.20 -7.14
CA THR A 91 -1.52 21.84 -8.43
C THR A 91 -2.72 21.20 -9.12
N LEU A 92 -3.33 20.17 -8.53
CA LEU A 92 -4.47 19.45 -9.08
C LEU A 92 -5.53 20.39 -9.69
N PRO A 93 -6.00 20.12 -10.91
CA PRO A 93 -7.12 20.87 -11.49
C PRO A 93 -8.40 20.60 -10.69
N ARG A 94 -9.40 21.45 -10.84
CA ARG A 94 -10.73 21.16 -10.29
C ARG A 94 -11.32 19.94 -10.98
N SER A 95 -11.92 19.05 -10.17
CA SER A 95 -12.68 17.92 -10.70
C SER A 95 -13.84 18.41 -11.56
N GLN A 96 -14.03 17.75 -12.71
CA GLN A 96 -15.22 17.92 -13.53
C GLN A 96 -16.39 17.06 -13.03
N ILE A 97 -16.08 16.11 -12.15
CA ILE A 97 -17.07 15.23 -11.50
C ILE A 97 -17.53 15.88 -10.21
N VAL A 98 -18.73 16.42 -10.21
CA VAL A 98 -19.30 17.01 -8.99
C VAL A 98 -19.55 15.90 -7.98
N SER A 99 -18.80 15.91 -6.87
CA SER A 99 -19.08 15.08 -5.72
C SER A 99 -20.48 15.44 -5.19
N ARG A 100 -21.45 14.58 -5.42
CA ARG A 100 -22.71 14.63 -4.67
C ARG A 100 -22.39 14.03 -3.31
N GLY A 101 -22.64 14.77 -2.22
CA GLY A 101 -22.36 14.33 -0.86
C GLY A 101 -22.90 12.94 -0.55
N VAL A 102 -22.13 11.94 -0.90
CA VAL A 102 -22.42 10.53 -0.58
C VAL A 102 -21.91 10.31 0.83
N SER A 103 -22.74 9.72 1.66
CA SER A 103 -22.30 9.27 2.99
C SER A 103 -21.24 8.20 2.82
N ILE A 104 -20.07 8.41 3.40
CA ILE A 104 -18.99 7.42 3.47
C ILE A 104 -19.24 6.60 4.73
N ASP A 105 -19.33 5.29 4.57
CA ASP A 105 -19.54 4.34 5.67
C ASP A 105 -18.63 3.12 5.52
N GLY A 106 -18.79 2.13 6.40
CA GLY A 106 -17.98 0.92 6.40
C GLY A 106 -18.09 0.11 5.10
N SER A 107 -19.22 0.18 4.39
CA SER A 107 -19.43 -0.56 3.12
C SER A 107 -18.86 0.15 1.90
N THR A 108 -18.47 1.42 2.02
CA THR A 108 -17.86 2.20 0.93
C THR A 108 -16.55 1.55 0.48
N GLU A 109 -16.34 1.42 -0.84
CA GLU A 109 -15.11 0.88 -1.41
C GLU A 109 -13.91 1.75 -1.03
N ALA A 110 -12.92 1.15 -0.37
CA ALA A 110 -11.68 1.80 0.05
C ALA A 110 -10.53 1.52 -0.94
N SER A 111 -10.44 0.30 -1.44
CA SER A 111 -9.41 -0.11 -2.39
C SER A 111 -9.92 -1.14 -3.38
N LEU A 112 -9.30 -1.14 -4.57
CA LEU A 112 -9.40 -2.22 -5.55
C LEU A 112 -8.02 -2.85 -5.71
N LEU A 113 -7.80 -4.01 -5.10
CA LEU A 113 -6.54 -4.73 -5.17
C LEU A 113 -6.56 -5.80 -6.27
N TYR A 114 -5.51 -5.83 -7.09
CA TYR A 114 -5.36 -6.85 -8.12
C TYR A 114 -4.56 -8.04 -7.62
N THR A 115 -5.10 -9.23 -7.85
CA THR A 115 -4.43 -10.51 -7.55
C THR A 115 -4.03 -11.20 -8.84
N SER A 116 -2.86 -11.88 -8.83
CA SER A 116 -2.46 -12.76 -9.93
C SER A 116 -3.46 -13.91 -10.02
N GLY A 117 -4.36 -13.83 -10.98
CA GLY A 117 -5.32 -14.90 -11.23
C GLY A 117 -4.63 -16.18 -11.74
N THR A 118 -5.07 -17.35 -11.29
CA THR A 118 -4.55 -18.65 -11.74
C THR A 118 -4.89 -18.95 -13.21
N THR A 119 -5.75 -18.16 -13.84
CA THR A 119 -6.35 -18.42 -15.15
C THR A 119 -6.05 -17.35 -16.21
N GLY A 120 -5.08 -16.46 -16.00
CA GLY A 120 -4.74 -15.42 -16.97
C GLY A 120 -4.54 -14.03 -16.35
N ARG A 121 -5.30 -13.02 -16.81
CA ARG A 121 -5.14 -11.63 -16.37
C ARG A 121 -5.50 -11.45 -14.88
N PRO A 122 -4.83 -10.53 -14.17
CA PRO A 122 -5.16 -10.18 -12.80
C PRO A 122 -6.62 -9.79 -12.63
N LYS A 123 -7.21 -10.12 -11.48
CA LYS A 123 -8.59 -9.76 -11.10
C LYS A 123 -8.60 -8.75 -9.98
N GLY A 124 -9.43 -7.72 -10.12
CA GLY A 124 -9.64 -6.71 -9.10
C GLY A 124 -10.58 -7.21 -7.99
N CYS A 125 -10.13 -7.13 -6.75
CA CYS A 125 -10.91 -7.40 -5.55
C CYS A 125 -11.28 -6.08 -4.89
N MET A 126 -12.58 -5.75 -4.84
CA MET A 126 -13.08 -4.56 -4.15
C MET A 126 -13.06 -4.80 -2.64
N LEU A 127 -12.41 -3.91 -1.90
CA LEU A 127 -12.31 -3.96 -0.45
C LEU A 127 -12.98 -2.74 0.14
N SER A 128 -13.84 -2.95 1.14
CA SER A 128 -14.53 -1.86 1.84
C SER A 128 -13.68 -1.32 3.00
N HIS A 129 -14.03 -0.13 3.49
CA HIS A 129 -13.41 0.45 4.69
C HIS A 129 -13.53 -0.48 5.90
N GLU A 130 -14.70 -1.09 6.11
CA GLU A 130 -14.92 -2.02 7.22
C GLU A 130 -13.99 -3.24 7.11
N TYR A 131 -13.84 -3.80 5.90
CA TYR A 131 -12.94 -4.93 5.67
C TYR A 131 -11.49 -4.60 6.01
N GLU A 132 -10.99 -3.44 5.54
CA GLU A 132 -9.61 -3.04 5.78
C GLU A 132 -9.33 -2.78 7.28
N LEU A 133 -10.26 -2.12 7.97
CA LEU A 133 -10.16 -1.88 9.41
C LEU A 133 -10.24 -3.20 10.20
N MET A 134 -11.13 -4.10 9.81
CA MET A 134 -11.26 -5.43 10.42
C MET A 134 -9.98 -6.25 10.25
N CYS A 135 -9.34 -6.21 9.08
CA CYS A 135 -8.06 -6.89 8.86
C CYS A 135 -6.98 -6.38 9.83
N GLY A 136 -6.90 -5.08 10.04
CA GLY A 136 -5.97 -4.48 11.00
C GLY A 136 -6.29 -4.87 12.44
N ASP A 137 -7.56 -4.81 12.84
CA ASP A 137 -8.00 -5.17 14.19
C ASP A 137 -7.74 -6.64 14.51
N VAL A 138 -8.10 -7.54 13.60
CA VAL A 138 -7.85 -8.98 13.75
C VAL A 138 -6.35 -9.26 13.92
N TYR A 139 -5.50 -8.64 13.11
CA TYR A 139 -4.06 -8.82 13.23
C TYR A 139 -3.53 -8.26 14.56
N ALA A 140 -3.98 -7.09 14.98
CA ALA A 140 -3.57 -6.48 16.24
C ALA A 140 -3.90 -7.35 17.46
N ASN A 141 -4.99 -8.12 17.38
CA ASN A 141 -5.56 -8.91 18.48
C ASN A 141 -5.46 -10.44 18.28
N ILE A 142 -4.56 -10.91 17.45
CA ILE A 142 -4.50 -12.34 17.04
C ILE A 142 -4.18 -13.30 18.22
N GLY A 143 -3.68 -12.81 19.33
CA GLY A 143 -3.30 -13.57 20.51
C GLY A 143 -1.79 -13.64 20.76
N ALA A 144 -1.41 -13.89 22.00
CA ALA A 144 0.00 -14.01 22.38
C ALA A 144 0.67 -15.19 21.65
N PRO A 145 1.95 -15.05 21.25
CA PRO A 145 2.86 -13.90 21.49
C PRO A 145 2.78 -12.79 20.42
N ILE A 146 1.89 -12.89 19.45
CA ILE A 146 1.88 -12.08 18.22
C ILE A 146 1.11 -10.76 18.40
N SER A 147 0.12 -10.71 19.31
CA SER A 147 -0.68 -9.49 19.55
C SER A 147 0.18 -8.26 19.77
N LEU A 148 -0.29 -7.15 19.19
CA LEU A 148 0.38 -5.86 19.31
C LEU A 148 0.12 -5.24 20.67
N SER A 149 1.17 -4.65 21.25
CA SER A 149 1.07 -3.82 22.46
C SER A 149 0.87 -2.37 22.06
N PHE A 150 -0.15 -1.72 22.61
CA PHE A 150 -0.51 -0.35 22.24
C PHE A 150 0.67 0.63 22.41
N GLY A 151 1.07 1.28 21.32
CA GLY A 151 2.12 2.29 21.30
C GLY A 151 3.54 1.81 21.59
N GLN A 152 3.78 0.48 21.61
CA GLN A 152 5.07 -0.08 22.03
C GLN A 152 5.79 -0.87 20.94
N ASP A 153 5.06 -1.33 19.93
CA ASP A 153 5.62 -2.16 18.88
C ASP A 153 6.09 -1.34 17.66
N LYS A 154 7.19 -1.79 17.10
CA LYS A 154 7.75 -1.31 15.84
C LYS A 154 7.79 -2.48 14.87
N ILE A 155 6.98 -2.42 13.83
CA ILE A 155 6.73 -3.54 12.92
C ILE A 155 7.54 -3.32 11.65
N LEU A 156 8.58 -4.10 11.44
CA LEU A 156 9.35 -4.12 10.18
C LEU A 156 8.62 -5.00 9.17
N ASN A 157 8.11 -4.40 8.10
CA ASN A 157 7.44 -5.12 7.04
C ASN A 157 8.08 -4.84 5.68
N PRO A 158 8.91 -5.76 5.15
CA PRO A 158 9.58 -5.60 3.85
C PRO A 158 8.69 -5.97 2.67
N LEU A 159 7.43 -6.35 2.91
CA LEU A 159 6.51 -6.73 1.86
C LEU A 159 5.93 -5.48 1.18
N PRO A 160 5.59 -5.56 -0.11
CA PRO A 160 5.15 -4.38 -0.85
C PRO A 160 3.87 -3.74 -0.31
N SER A 161 3.84 -2.41 -0.21
CA SER A 161 2.68 -1.64 0.27
C SER A 161 1.46 -1.72 -0.66
N TYR A 162 1.67 -2.04 -1.93
CA TYR A 162 0.59 -2.25 -2.90
C TYR A 162 -0.08 -3.64 -2.79
N HIS A 163 0.35 -4.49 -1.85
CA HIS A 163 -0.30 -5.76 -1.51
C HIS A 163 -1.00 -5.70 -0.15
N ILE A 164 -1.97 -6.58 0.04
CA ILE A 164 -2.83 -6.62 1.23
C ILE A 164 -2.06 -6.70 2.56
N ASN A 165 -0.93 -7.42 2.61
CA ASN A 165 -0.20 -7.62 3.87
C ASN A 165 0.32 -6.29 4.43
N ALA A 166 1.20 -5.59 3.71
CA ALA A 166 1.77 -4.33 4.19
C ALA A 166 0.79 -3.16 4.02
N GLY A 167 0.11 -3.07 2.87
CA GLY A 167 -0.75 -1.94 2.52
C GLY A 167 -2.06 -1.86 3.31
N ILE A 168 -2.50 -2.97 3.89
CA ILE A 168 -3.77 -3.03 4.64
C ILE A 168 -3.56 -3.63 6.02
N VAL A 169 -3.24 -4.92 6.12
CA VAL A 169 -3.24 -5.64 7.39
C VAL A 169 -2.29 -4.98 8.41
N THR A 170 -1.02 -4.86 8.06
CA THR A 170 -0.01 -4.30 8.97
C THR A 170 -0.22 -2.80 9.18
N PHE A 171 -0.54 -2.07 8.11
CA PHE A 171 -0.74 -0.62 8.19
C PHE A 171 -1.89 -0.26 9.12
N PHE A 172 -3.07 -0.85 8.93
CA PHE A 172 -4.21 -0.55 9.79
C PHE A 172 -4.02 -1.08 11.22
N ALA A 173 -3.35 -2.22 11.41
CA ALA A 173 -3.01 -2.70 12.74
C ALA A 173 -2.10 -1.72 13.49
N ALA A 174 -1.04 -1.23 12.85
CA ALA A 174 -0.15 -0.24 13.43
C ALA A 174 -0.91 1.07 13.75
N MET A 175 -1.75 1.54 12.82
CA MET A 175 -2.54 2.76 12.99
C MET A 175 -3.55 2.64 14.14
N LEU A 176 -4.30 1.54 14.22
CA LEU A 176 -5.32 1.32 15.26
C LEU A 176 -4.72 1.17 16.67
N THR A 177 -3.49 0.68 16.76
CA THR A 177 -2.80 0.45 18.03
C THR A 177 -1.75 1.50 18.36
N GLY A 178 -1.62 2.56 17.55
CA GLY A 178 -0.63 3.63 17.78
C GLY A 178 0.82 3.15 17.66
N ASN A 179 1.06 2.08 16.93
CA ASN A 179 2.37 1.48 16.71
C ASN A 179 3.06 2.04 15.45
N SER A 180 4.35 1.77 15.30
CA SER A 180 5.12 2.21 14.14
C SER A 180 5.21 1.11 13.09
N LEU A 181 4.95 1.46 11.83
CA LEU A 181 5.27 0.63 10.67
C LEU A 181 6.60 1.10 10.08
N ILE A 182 7.56 0.19 10.00
CA ILE A 182 8.85 0.38 9.34
C ILE A 182 8.75 -0.32 8.00
N GLN A 183 8.78 0.47 6.94
CA GLN A 183 8.58 -0.01 5.57
C GLN A 183 9.84 0.28 4.75
N PRO A 184 10.75 -0.70 4.59
CA PRO A 184 11.83 -0.55 3.63
C PRO A 184 11.27 -0.56 2.21
N GLU A 185 11.93 0.13 1.30
CA GLU A 185 11.52 0.18 -0.11
C GLU A 185 11.48 -1.21 -0.74
N ARG A 186 12.50 -2.03 -0.41
CA ARG A 186 12.62 -3.43 -0.83
C ARG A 186 13.30 -4.27 0.26
N PHE A 187 13.02 -5.56 0.30
CA PHE A 187 13.77 -6.51 1.12
C PHE A 187 15.24 -6.54 0.68
N SER A 188 16.15 -6.42 1.65
CA SER A 188 17.59 -6.54 1.47
C SER A 188 18.19 -7.40 2.58
N ILE A 189 18.78 -8.55 2.23
CA ILE A 189 19.46 -9.40 3.21
C ILE A 189 20.68 -8.71 3.82
N SER A 190 21.43 -7.93 3.02
CA SER A 190 22.60 -7.22 3.50
C SER A 190 22.33 -6.15 4.54
N ASN A 191 21.13 -5.55 4.51
CA ASN A 191 20.74 -4.49 5.44
C ASN A 191 19.83 -4.98 6.55
N TRP A 192 19.33 -6.23 6.45
CA TRP A 192 18.26 -6.75 7.30
C TRP A 192 18.53 -6.58 8.82
N TRP A 193 19.70 -7.01 9.26
CA TRP A 193 20.03 -6.98 10.68
C TRP A 193 20.38 -5.57 11.16
N GLU A 194 20.91 -4.73 10.28
CA GLU A 194 21.11 -3.31 10.53
C GLU A 194 19.78 -2.59 10.68
N ASP A 195 18.84 -2.77 9.73
CA ASP A 195 17.49 -2.22 9.78
C ASP A 195 16.77 -2.59 11.08
N ILE A 196 16.84 -3.87 11.51
CA ILE A 196 16.25 -4.33 12.77
C ILE A 196 16.83 -3.59 13.97
N ASN A 197 18.16 -3.43 14.04
CA ASN A 197 18.81 -2.80 15.16
C ASN A 197 18.62 -1.29 15.19
N GLU A 198 18.81 -0.61 14.07
CA GLU A 198 18.68 0.85 13.98
C GLU A 198 17.24 1.32 14.23
N THR A 199 16.27 0.60 13.72
CA THR A 199 14.87 0.92 13.93
C THR A 199 14.34 0.43 15.27
N GLU A 200 15.09 -0.45 15.96
CA GLU A 200 14.66 -1.16 17.17
C GLU A 200 13.36 -1.94 16.93
N ALA A 201 13.23 -2.59 15.77
CA ALA A 201 12.05 -3.38 15.44
C ALA A 201 11.76 -4.45 16.51
N THR A 202 10.50 -4.60 16.88
CA THR A 202 10.04 -5.61 17.87
C THR A 202 9.38 -6.80 17.20
N ILE A 203 8.87 -6.59 15.98
CA ILE A 203 8.18 -7.60 15.16
C ILE A 203 8.66 -7.42 13.72
N PHE A 204 8.79 -8.50 12.98
CA PHE A 204 8.93 -8.41 11.53
C PHE A 204 8.00 -9.36 10.78
N HIS A 205 7.66 -8.97 9.55
CA HIS A 205 6.89 -9.79 8.62
C HIS A 205 7.78 -10.45 7.58
N TYR A 206 7.40 -11.64 7.16
CA TYR A 206 8.06 -12.34 6.07
C TYR A 206 7.08 -13.19 5.25
N LEU A 207 7.50 -13.56 4.06
CA LEU A 207 6.94 -14.66 3.28
C LEU A 207 7.99 -15.75 3.11
N GLY A 208 7.58 -16.96 2.75
CA GLY A 208 8.41 -18.16 2.78
C GLY A 208 9.84 -18.01 2.24
N VAL A 209 10.04 -17.27 1.15
CA VAL A 209 11.37 -17.05 0.58
C VAL A 209 12.27 -16.22 1.50
N ILE A 210 11.74 -15.23 2.17
CA ILE A 210 12.50 -14.36 3.08
C ILE A 210 13.07 -15.18 4.24
N ILE A 211 12.24 -16.01 4.89
CA ILE A 211 12.71 -16.83 6.02
C ILE A 211 13.78 -17.82 5.59
N ALA A 212 13.67 -18.40 4.39
CA ALA A 212 14.69 -19.31 3.86
C ALA A 212 16.04 -18.60 3.67
N VAL A 213 16.02 -17.35 3.15
CA VAL A 213 17.22 -16.52 2.99
C VAL A 213 17.81 -16.14 4.34
N LEU A 214 16.98 -15.70 5.30
CA LEU A 214 17.43 -15.34 6.65
C LEU A 214 18.05 -16.51 7.40
N LEU A 215 17.48 -17.71 7.27
CA LEU A 215 18.03 -18.93 7.89
C LEU A 215 19.36 -19.38 7.26
N SER A 216 19.63 -19.01 6.01
CA SER A 216 20.90 -19.29 5.34
C SER A 216 21.98 -18.27 5.64
N ASP A 217 21.64 -17.13 6.21
CA ASP A 217 22.57 -16.07 6.56
C ASP A 217 23.37 -16.42 7.81
N GLN A 218 24.69 -16.68 7.61
CA GLN A 218 25.62 -17.00 8.69
C GLN A 218 26.17 -15.77 9.43
N SER A 219 25.85 -14.57 8.95
CA SER A 219 26.25 -13.31 9.62
C SER A 219 25.36 -12.99 10.84
N ALA A 220 24.17 -13.60 10.89
CA ALA A 220 23.23 -13.41 12.00
C ALA A 220 23.82 -13.91 13.32
N THR A 221 23.76 -13.08 14.35
CA THR A 221 24.16 -13.41 15.71
C THR A 221 22.97 -13.17 16.66
N LYS A 222 23.08 -13.68 17.90
CA LYS A 222 22.07 -13.37 18.91
C LYS A 222 21.93 -11.86 19.17
N ALA A 223 23.02 -11.10 19.02
CA ALA A 223 23.01 -9.63 19.13
C ALA A 223 22.27 -8.97 17.96
N SER A 224 22.27 -9.57 16.78
CA SER A 224 21.56 -9.07 15.60
C SER A 224 20.05 -9.04 15.77
N LEU A 225 19.49 -9.84 16.69
CA LEU A 225 18.05 -9.87 16.95
C LEU A 225 17.54 -8.59 17.65
N GLY A 226 18.43 -7.78 18.24
CA GLY A 226 18.05 -6.51 18.87
C GLY A 226 16.90 -6.65 19.87
N LYS A 227 15.80 -5.94 19.60
CA LYS A 227 14.56 -5.96 20.40
C LYS A 227 13.47 -6.89 19.86
N LEU A 228 13.78 -7.68 18.84
CA LEU A 228 12.80 -8.59 18.24
C LEU A 228 12.22 -9.57 19.29
N ARG A 229 10.91 -9.66 19.33
CA ARG A 229 10.16 -10.63 20.15
C ARG A 229 9.42 -11.67 19.29
N VAL A 230 9.08 -11.30 18.06
CA VAL A 230 8.34 -12.16 17.12
C VAL A 230 8.76 -11.85 15.66
N GLY A 231 8.81 -12.91 14.86
CA GLY A 231 9.02 -12.87 13.44
C GLY A 231 8.27 -13.98 12.73
#